data_818e66b1dae4374e5e04901c81738300
#
_entry.id   818e66b1dae4374e5e04901c81738300
#
_cell.length_a   1.000
_cell.length_b   1.000
_cell.length_c   1.000
_cell.angle_alpha   90.00
_cell.angle_beta   90.00
_cell.angle_gamma   90.00
#
_symmetry.space_group_name_H-M   'P 1'
#
loop_
_entity.id
_entity.type
_entity.pdbx_description
1 polymer ?
#
loop_
_entity_poly.entity_id
_entity_poly.type
_entity_poly.pdbx_seq_one_letter_code
_entity_poly.pdbx_strand_id
1 'polypeptide(L)'
;MENKNFKLILVFGVIKKIILIILLTFPFYSSGQSNPYSDKFAHTYSIVAKDANTGEMAVGVQSHWFSVGTLVSWGKSGVGVVATQSFVNPSYGPNGIELMENGVSAEVVLKKLTDQDEGKDFRQAAMLDVNGSVSAFTGEKCIESAGHFVGENFSVQANMMLNDKVVPAMKKAFQDNSSLPLAERIIKVFEAAESVGGDIRGKQSAALIVVGAEKTSNVWEDKKIDLRVDDNSNPIKEIKRLLKVHRAYEHMNRGDLAIEENDMDKALSEYGKAQVLFPENHEMSFWKAIALLNNGKKEAAKPILKRVFKENNNWKKLIYRLPKSGLISMKKNELDSFLKNL
;
A
#
# COMPACT_ATOMS: atom_id res chain seq x y z
N MET A 1 -57.83 -53.19 38.73
CA MET A 1 -56.41 -52.85 38.91
C MET A 1 -55.67 -52.67 37.60
N GLU A 2 -56.23 -52.88 36.43
CA GLU A 2 -55.54 -52.76 35.10
C GLU A 2 -55.36 -51.34 34.56
N ASN A 3 -56.13 -50.37 35.01
CA ASN A 3 -56.15 -49.04 34.36
C ASN A 3 -55.11 -48.07 34.86
N LYS A 4 -54.34 -48.36 35.93
CA LYS A 4 -53.22 -47.51 36.43
C LYS A 4 -51.88 -47.80 35.72
N ASN A 5 -51.65 -49.05 35.37
CA ASN A 5 -50.38 -49.43 34.70
C ASN A 5 -50.32 -48.96 33.24
N PHE A 6 -51.46 -48.88 32.55
CA PHE A 6 -51.56 -48.45 31.17
C PHE A 6 -51.21 -46.89 31.04
N LYS A 7 -51.74 -46.10 32.00
CA LYS A 7 -51.41 -44.66 32.05
C LYS A 7 -49.92 -44.38 32.36
N LEU A 8 -49.33 -45.22 33.22
CA LEU A 8 -47.91 -45.04 33.56
C LEU A 8 -46.99 -45.33 32.39
N ILE A 9 -47.24 -46.37 31.60
CA ILE A 9 -46.49 -46.75 30.41
C ILE A 9 -46.62 -45.68 29.30
N LEU A 10 -47.80 -45.08 29.13
CA LEU A 10 -47.98 -43.98 28.15
C LEU A 10 -47.24 -42.71 28.51
N VAL A 11 -47.20 -42.34 29.81
CA VAL A 11 -46.50 -41.19 30.33
C VAL A 11 -44.99 -41.36 30.18
N PHE A 12 -44.41 -42.53 30.48
CA PHE A 12 -43.00 -42.82 30.27
C PHE A 12 -42.58 -42.80 28.78
N GLY A 13 -43.50 -43.29 27.89
CA GLY A 13 -43.30 -43.27 26.45
C GLY A 13 -43.24 -41.84 25.88
N VAL A 14 -44.12 -40.95 26.38
CA VAL A 14 -44.13 -39.51 25.97
C VAL A 14 -42.94 -38.77 26.51
N ILE A 15 -42.54 -39.00 27.78
CA ILE A 15 -41.34 -38.36 28.37
C ILE A 15 -40.07 -38.78 27.63
N LYS A 16 -39.90 -40.07 27.27
CA LYS A 16 -38.77 -40.52 26.45
C LYS A 16 -38.72 -39.87 25.07
N LYS A 17 -39.85 -39.67 24.41
CA LYS A 17 -39.92 -38.98 23.11
C LYS A 17 -39.61 -37.48 23.24
N ILE A 18 -40.07 -36.82 24.30
CA ILE A 18 -39.78 -35.41 24.56
C ILE A 18 -38.28 -35.21 24.86
N ILE A 19 -37.67 -36.08 25.69
CA ILE A 19 -36.23 -36.04 25.95
C ILE A 19 -35.40 -36.28 24.68
N LEU A 20 -35.82 -37.18 23.81
CA LEU A 20 -35.16 -37.46 22.53
C LEU A 20 -35.26 -36.25 21.56
N ILE A 21 -36.42 -35.58 21.53
CA ILE A 21 -36.62 -34.37 20.73
C ILE A 21 -35.80 -33.22 21.26
N ILE A 22 -35.68 -33.03 22.58
CA ILE A 22 -34.84 -32.00 23.19
C ILE A 22 -33.36 -32.25 22.90
N LEU A 23 -32.91 -33.51 22.90
CA LEU A 23 -31.55 -33.88 22.51
C LEU A 23 -31.26 -33.65 21.01
N LEU A 24 -32.27 -33.74 20.14
CA LEU A 24 -32.14 -33.48 18.70
C LEU A 24 -32.27 -31.99 18.32
N THR A 25 -32.83 -31.17 19.21
CA THR A 25 -33.00 -29.71 18.99
C THR A 25 -31.99 -28.85 19.72
N PHE A 26 -31.08 -29.43 20.51
CA PHE A 26 -29.91 -28.68 20.97
C PHE A 26 -29.04 -28.43 19.72
N PRO A 27 -28.94 -27.17 19.24
CA PRO A 27 -27.91 -26.87 18.28
C PRO A 27 -26.61 -27.20 19.00
N PHE A 28 -25.84 -28.12 18.46
CA PHE A 28 -24.42 -28.20 18.75
C PHE A 28 -23.84 -26.83 18.31
N TYR A 29 -23.81 -25.88 19.24
CA TYR A 29 -22.85 -24.81 19.15
C TYR A 29 -21.48 -25.49 19.25
N SER A 30 -21.04 -26.06 18.14
CA SER A 30 -19.64 -26.20 17.89
C SER A 30 -19.12 -24.76 17.94
N SER A 31 -18.63 -24.31 19.08
CA SER A 31 -17.68 -23.26 19.14
C SER A 31 -16.52 -23.81 18.30
N GLY A 32 -16.53 -23.49 17.02
CA GLY A 32 -15.38 -23.71 16.17
C GLY A 32 -14.25 -22.97 16.86
N GLN A 33 -13.41 -23.68 17.60
CA GLN A 33 -12.11 -23.17 17.96
C GLN A 33 -11.53 -22.77 16.61
N SER A 34 -11.44 -21.46 16.36
CA SER A 34 -10.72 -20.93 15.24
C SER A 34 -9.32 -21.55 15.36
N ASN A 35 -9.00 -22.45 14.46
CA ASN A 35 -7.67 -23.05 14.44
C ASN A 35 -6.69 -21.88 14.31
N PRO A 36 -5.88 -21.55 15.33
CA PRO A 36 -4.94 -20.41 15.25
C PRO A 36 -3.94 -20.61 14.11
N TYR A 37 -3.86 -21.80 13.53
CA TYR A 37 -3.05 -22.15 12.36
C TYR A 37 -3.78 -22.00 11.02
N SER A 38 -5.08 -21.56 11.02
CA SER A 38 -5.80 -21.24 9.78
C SER A 38 -5.38 -19.90 9.17
N ASP A 39 -4.63 -19.11 9.91
CA ASP A 39 -4.21 -17.77 9.53
C ASP A 39 -3.00 -17.82 8.58
N LYS A 40 -2.95 -16.85 7.66
CA LYS A 40 -1.91 -16.77 6.64
C LYS A 40 -0.56 -16.39 7.24
N PHE A 41 0.51 -17.04 6.77
CA PHE A 41 1.89 -16.81 7.20
C PHE A 41 2.48 -15.62 6.43
N ALA A 42 2.54 -14.44 6.99
CA ALA A 42 3.24 -13.31 6.38
C ALA A 42 4.46 -12.90 7.21
N HIS A 43 5.47 -13.78 7.24
CA HIS A 43 6.75 -13.47 7.88
C HIS A 43 7.53 -12.45 7.05
N THR A 44 8.06 -11.38 7.69
CA THR A 44 8.14 -10.12 7.00
C THR A 44 9.02 -9.14 7.78
N TYR A 45 9.57 -8.15 7.09
CA TYR A 45 9.97 -6.91 7.75
C TYR A 45 9.13 -5.73 7.23
N SER A 46 8.83 -4.81 8.12
CA SER A 46 8.00 -3.64 7.80
C SER A 46 8.39 -2.41 8.60
N ILE A 47 7.87 -1.26 8.18
CA ILE A 47 8.02 0.02 8.84
C ILE A 47 6.69 0.76 8.81
N VAL A 48 6.34 1.43 9.91
CA VAL A 48 5.37 2.51 9.95
C VAL A 48 6.11 3.80 10.30
N ALA A 49 5.84 4.89 9.59
CA ALA A 49 6.57 6.13 9.80
C ALA A 49 5.74 7.37 9.47
N LYS A 50 6.08 8.50 10.11
CA LYS A 50 5.53 9.83 9.82
C LYS A 50 6.67 10.79 9.52
N ASP A 51 6.50 11.63 8.53
CA ASP A 51 7.39 12.76 8.27
C ASP A 51 6.98 13.94 9.16
N ALA A 52 7.94 14.44 9.95
CA ALA A 52 7.68 15.51 10.90
C ALA A 52 7.39 16.87 10.22
N ASN A 53 7.88 17.07 8.97
CA ASN A 53 7.74 18.33 8.25
C ASN A 53 6.45 18.37 7.43
N THR A 54 6.13 17.27 6.73
CA THR A 54 4.96 17.21 5.84
C THR A 54 3.72 16.65 6.52
N GLY A 55 3.89 15.95 7.65
CA GLY A 55 2.84 15.20 8.33
C GLY A 55 2.38 13.93 7.59
N GLU A 56 2.95 13.63 6.43
CA GLU A 56 2.67 12.39 5.69
C GLU A 56 3.00 11.17 6.53
N MET A 57 2.17 10.13 6.43
CA MET A 57 2.39 8.85 7.09
C MET A 57 2.55 7.74 6.05
N ALA A 58 3.37 6.76 6.38
CA ALA A 58 3.63 5.66 5.47
C ALA A 58 3.73 4.32 6.17
N VAL A 59 3.36 3.26 5.45
CA VAL A 59 3.66 1.88 5.80
C VAL A 59 4.35 1.21 4.64
N GLY A 60 5.48 0.58 4.93
CA GLY A 60 6.26 -0.18 3.97
C GLY A 60 6.47 -1.62 4.44
N VAL A 61 6.49 -2.58 3.51
CA VAL A 61 6.62 -4.02 3.80
C VAL A 61 7.33 -4.77 2.69
N GLN A 62 8.11 -5.78 3.06
CA GLN A 62 8.66 -6.79 2.17
C GLN A 62 8.53 -8.17 2.81
N SER A 63 8.31 -9.19 1.98
CA SER A 63 8.21 -10.59 2.44
C SER A 63 8.55 -11.58 1.34
N HIS A 64 8.97 -12.79 1.75
CA HIS A 64 8.89 -13.95 0.88
C HIS A 64 7.49 -14.60 0.97
N TRP A 65 6.50 -13.81 0.56
CA TRP A 65 5.09 -14.16 0.50
C TRP A 65 4.45 -13.49 -0.69
N PHE A 66 3.52 -14.18 -1.38
CA PHE A 66 2.80 -13.62 -2.52
C PHE A 66 1.89 -12.46 -2.08
N SER A 67 2.02 -11.30 -2.75
CA SER A 67 1.11 -10.15 -2.59
C SER A 67 0.96 -9.66 -1.13
N VAL A 68 2.09 -9.57 -0.39
CA VAL A 68 2.11 -9.21 1.05
C VAL A 68 1.39 -7.89 1.35
N GLY A 69 1.43 -6.94 0.43
CA GLY A 69 0.82 -5.62 0.59
C GLY A 69 -0.70 -5.64 0.77
N THR A 70 -1.39 -6.70 0.34
CA THR A 70 -2.85 -6.82 0.48
C THR A 70 -3.28 -7.20 1.90
N LEU A 71 -2.35 -7.74 2.70
CA LEU A 71 -2.62 -8.25 4.04
C LEU A 71 -2.00 -7.40 5.13
N VAL A 72 -0.77 -6.90 4.91
CA VAL A 72 0.06 -6.30 5.95
C VAL A 72 -0.12 -4.80 6.03
N SER A 73 -0.23 -4.09 4.90
CA SER A 73 -0.13 -2.62 4.87
C SER A 73 -1.49 -1.93 4.74
N TRP A 74 -1.79 -1.06 5.73
CA TRP A 74 -3.04 -0.30 5.81
C TRP A 74 -2.75 1.16 6.13
N GLY A 75 -3.55 2.07 5.57
CA GLY A 75 -3.38 3.50 5.82
C GLY A 75 -4.58 4.31 5.37
N LYS A 76 -4.82 5.43 6.09
CA LYS A 76 -5.87 6.41 5.79
C LYS A 76 -5.37 7.81 6.09
N SER A 77 -5.56 8.74 5.15
CA SER A 77 -5.16 10.16 5.27
C SER A 77 -5.79 10.82 6.49
N GLY A 78 -4.98 11.56 7.25
CA GLY A 78 -5.40 12.26 8.46
C GLY A 78 -5.82 11.36 9.63
N VAL A 79 -5.50 10.06 9.54
CA VAL A 79 -5.85 9.05 10.57
C VAL A 79 -4.62 8.32 11.06
N GLY A 80 -3.96 7.54 10.18
CA GLY A 80 -2.82 6.73 10.58
C GLY A 80 -2.49 5.61 9.61
N VAL A 81 -1.49 4.80 10.01
CA VAL A 81 -1.03 3.63 9.26
C VAL A 81 -0.84 2.43 10.19
N VAL A 82 -1.05 1.23 9.65
CA VAL A 82 -0.93 -0.05 10.36
C VAL A 82 -0.12 -1.03 9.52
N ALA A 83 0.80 -1.75 10.18
CA ALA A 83 1.42 -2.96 9.67
C ALA A 83 1.00 -4.14 10.57
N THR A 84 0.48 -5.24 9.99
CA THR A 84 0.15 -6.48 10.71
C THR A 84 0.74 -7.66 9.97
N GLN A 85 1.54 -8.49 10.65
CA GLN A 85 2.38 -9.50 10.02
C GLN A 85 2.66 -10.70 10.93
N SER A 86 3.58 -11.60 10.54
CA SER A 86 3.87 -12.91 11.13
C SER A 86 2.74 -13.89 10.80
N PHE A 87 2.15 -14.60 11.76
CA PHE A 87 0.83 -15.19 11.57
C PHE A 87 -0.18 -14.06 11.53
N VAL A 88 -0.42 -13.53 10.36
CA VAL A 88 -1.13 -12.27 10.19
C VAL A 88 -2.59 -12.35 10.63
N ASN A 89 -3.02 -11.41 11.45
CA ASN A 89 -4.42 -11.11 11.66
C ASN A 89 -4.78 -9.85 10.86
N PRO A 90 -5.36 -9.99 9.65
CA PRO A 90 -5.64 -8.83 8.81
C PRO A 90 -6.64 -7.84 9.42
N SER A 91 -7.48 -8.29 10.38
CA SER A 91 -8.46 -7.43 11.04
C SER A 91 -7.83 -6.27 11.84
N TYR A 92 -6.56 -6.39 12.24
CA TYR A 92 -5.84 -5.31 12.91
C TYR A 92 -5.72 -4.06 12.02
N GLY A 93 -5.67 -4.24 10.69
CA GLY A 93 -5.63 -3.15 9.74
C GLY A 93 -6.88 -2.27 9.78
N PRO A 94 -8.04 -2.75 9.30
CA PRO A 94 -9.27 -1.96 9.27
C PRO A 94 -9.74 -1.54 10.67
N ASN A 95 -9.71 -2.42 11.67
CA ASN A 95 -10.14 -2.10 13.03
C ASN A 95 -9.20 -1.07 13.67
N GLY A 96 -7.89 -1.16 13.41
CA GLY A 96 -6.91 -0.18 13.87
C GLY A 96 -7.16 1.21 13.29
N ILE A 97 -7.36 1.28 11.98
CA ILE A 97 -7.70 2.54 11.30
C ILE A 97 -9.01 3.13 11.84
N GLU A 98 -10.06 2.32 12.00
CA GLU A 98 -11.36 2.78 12.52
C GLU A 98 -11.24 3.35 13.94
N LEU A 99 -10.53 2.67 14.83
CA LEU A 99 -10.33 3.14 16.21
C LEU A 99 -9.49 4.43 16.26
N MET A 100 -8.43 4.54 15.46
CA MET A 100 -7.64 5.76 15.36
C MET A 100 -8.45 6.91 14.74
N GLU A 101 -9.32 6.64 13.77
CA GLU A 101 -10.23 7.64 13.20
C GLU A 101 -11.22 8.22 14.22
N ASN A 102 -11.61 7.40 15.21
CA ASN A 102 -12.44 7.77 16.35
C ASN A 102 -11.64 8.46 17.49
N GLY A 103 -10.36 8.81 17.24
CA GLY A 103 -9.52 9.58 18.15
C GLY A 103 -8.80 8.76 19.22
N VAL A 104 -8.80 7.43 19.11
CA VAL A 104 -8.02 6.57 20.03
C VAL A 104 -6.56 6.53 19.57
N SER A 105 -5.60 6.74 20.48
CA SER A 105 -4.17 6.72 20.12
C SER A 105 -3.70 5.35 19.67
N ALA A 106 -2.70 5.31 18.76
CA ALA A 106 -2.14 4.09 18.22
C ALA A 106 -1.69 3.08 19.28
N GLU A 107 -1.13 3.56 20.39
CA GLU A 107 -0.71 2.73 21.51
C GLU A 107 -1.92 2.01 22.17
N VAL A 108 -2.98 2.75 22.49
CA VAL A 108 -4.19 2.20 23.11
C VAL A 108 -4.90 1.24 22.15
N VAL A 109 -4.94 1.56 20.86
CA VAL A 109 -5.52 0.71 19.82
C VAL A 109 -4.78 -0.61 19.73
N LEU A 110 -3.46 -0.58 19.60
CA LEU A 110 -2.65 -1.81 19.47
C LEU A 110 -2.83 -2.69 20.71
N LYS A 111 -2.76 -2.11 21.91
CA LYS A 111 -2.98 -2.84 23.16
C LYS A 111 -4.37 -3.49 23.19
N LYS A 112 -5.42 -2.75 22.84
CA LYS A 112 -6.80 -3.26 22.83
C LYS A 112 -6.96 -4.44 21.87
N LEU A 113 -6.43 -4.34 20.65
CA LEU A 113 -6.57 -5.39 19.63
C LEU A 113 -5.77 -6.64 20.01
N THR A 114 -4.57 -6.47 20.56
CA THR A 114 -3.76 -7.62 21.02
C THR A 114 -4.34 -8.30 22.26
N ASP A 115 -4.90 -7.55 23.22
CA ASP A 115 -5.52 -8.13 24.40
C ASP A 115 -6.78 -8.97 24.07
N GLN A 116 -7.45 -8.67 22.95
CA GLN A 116 -8.63 -9.39 22.47
C GLN A 116 -8.31 -10.57 21.55
N ASP A 117 -7.05 -10.74 21.13
CA ASP A 117 -6.62 -11.82 20.23
C ASP A 117 -5.97 -12.96 21.03
N GLU A 118 -6.65 -14.09 21.12
CA GLU A 118 -6.12 -15.31 21.77
C GLU A 118 -4.83 -15.82 21.09
N GLY A 119 -4.63 -15.49 19.79
CA GLY A 119 -3.45 -15.83 19.01
C GLY A 119 -2.34 -14.81 19.06
N LYS A 120 -2.39 -13.78 19.90
CA LYS A 120 -1.45 -12.64 19.93
C LYS A 120 0.03 -13.05 19.98
N ASP A 121 0.35 -14.15 20.65
CA ASP A 121 1.74 -14.64 20.78
C ASP A 121 2.40 -14.91 19.41
N PHE A 122 1.61 -15.17 18.39
CA PHE A 122 2.08 -15.41 17.02
C PHE A 122 2.04 -14.15 16.14
N ARG A 123 1.50 -13.02 16.63
CA ARG A 123 1.32 -11.79 15.86
C ARG A 123 2.50 -10.86 15.99
N GLN A 124 2.72 -10.08 14.94
CA GLN A 124 3.58 -8.90 15.02
C GLN A 124 2.86 -7.74 14.33
N ALA A 125 2.71 -6.62 15.01
CA ALA A 125 2.00 -5.48 14.49
C ALA A 125 2.62 -4.17 14.94
N ALA A 126 2.44 -3.11 14.13
CA ALA A 126 2.78 -1.74 14.48
C ALA A 126 1.71 -0.79 13.99
N MET A 127 1.45 0.25 14.77
CA MET A 127 0.47 1.29 14.46
C MET A 127 1.09 2.66 14.71
N LEU A 128 0.72 3.62 13.86
CA LEU A 128 1.12 5.01 14.00
C LEU A 128 -0.07 5.90 13.63
N ASP A 129 -0.45 6.83 14.50
CA ASP A 129 -1.54 7.77 14.28
C ASP A 129 -1.07 9.15 13.78
N VAL A 130 -2.02 9.95 13.36
CA VAL A 130 -1.78 11.30 12.83
C VAL A 130 -1.09 12.24 13.84
N ASN A 131 -1.22 11.99 15.14
CA ASN A 131 -0.57 12.79 16.20
C ASN A 131 0.88 12.37 16.43
N GLY A 132 1.33 11.25 15.80
CA GLY A 132 2.68 10.72 15.97
C GLY A 132 2.82 9.72 17.13
N SER A 133 1.71 9.31 17.78
CA SER A 133 1.74 8.15 18.68
C SER A 133 2.07 6.91 17.86
N VAL A 134 3.08 6.17 18.29
CA VAL A 134 3.54 4.96 17.61
C VAL A 134 3.75 3.84 18.62
N SER A 135 3.29 2.65 18.27
CA SER A 135 3.43 1.46 19.10
C SER A 135 3.66 0.23 18.23
N ALA A 136 4.42 -0.73 18.76
CA ALA A 136 4.66 -2.01 18.10
C ALA A 136 4.56 -3.17 19.11
N PHE A 137 4.17 -4.32 18.60
CA PHE A 137 4.04 -5.57 19.35
C PHE A 137 4.70 -6.70 18.56
N THR A 138 5.49 -7.52 19.25
CA THR A 138 6.05 -8.77 18.76
C THR A 138 5.71 -9.87 19.75
N GLY A 139 4.89 -10.82 19.35
CA GLY A 139 4.47 -11.94 20.19
C GLY A 139 5.60 -12.92 20.44
N GLU A 140 5.57 -13.58 21.58
CA GLU A 140 6.65 -14.47 22.06
C GLU A 140 6.89 -15.71 21.17
N LYS A 141 5.90 -16.10 20.36
CA LYS A 141 5.96 -17.21 19.41
C LYS A 141 6.22 -16.78 17.97
N CYS A 142 6.58 -15.50 17.73
CA CYS A 142 7.13 -15.10 16.44
C CYS A 142 8.43 -15.88 16.18
N ILE A 143 8.62 -16.36 14.93
CA ILE A 143 9.80 -17.13 14.57
C ILE A 143 11.06 -16.28 14.77
N GLU A 144 12.10 -16.88 15.33
CA GLU A 144 13.38 -16.29 15.74
C GLU A 144 13.97 -15.29 14.74
N SER A 145 14.87 -14.45 15.21
CA SER A 145 15.30 -13.20 14.58
C SER A 145 14.09 -12.30 14.36
N ALA A 146 13.26 -12.20 15.41
CA ALA A 146 12.08 -11.37 15.50
C ALA A 146 12.27 -10.24 16.52
N GLY A 147 11.71 -9.07 16.24
CA GLY A 147 11.74 -7.95 17.15
C GLY A 147 11.25 -6.67 16.49
N HIS A 148 11.21 -5.61 17.27
CA HIS A 148 10.87 -4.27 16.80
C HIS A 148 11.70 -3.20 17.51
N PHE A 149 11.74 -2.03 16.91
CA PHE A 149 12.23 -0.82 17.52
C PHE A 149 11.20 0.30 17.32
N VAL A 150 10.78 0.93 18.41
CA VAL A 150 9.92 2.12 18.40
C VAL A 150 10.80 3.35 18.62
N GLY A 151 10.75 4.29 17.69
CA GLY A 151 11.40 5.59 17.74
C GLY A 151 10.39 6.72 17.67
N GLU A 152 10.89 7.95 17.63
CA GLU A 152 10.05 9.12 17.43
C GLU A 152 9.48 9.12 15.99
N ASN A 153 8.14 9.10 15.88
CA ASN A 153 7.42 9.08 14.60
C ASN A 153 7.69 7.86 13.70
N PHE A 154 8.23 6.75 14.21
CA PHE A 154 8.38 5.52 13.41
C PHE A 154 8.54 4.27 14.26
N SER A 155 8.20 3.14 13.67
CA SER A 155 8.57 1.81 14.17
C SER A 155 9.02 0.92 13.02
N VAL A 156 10.09 0.16 13.27
CA VAL A 156 10.56 -0.92 12.38
C VAL A 156 10.39 -2.24 13.10
N GLN A 157 9.89 -3.25 12.42
CA GLN A 157 9.65 -4.58 12.96
C GLN A 157 9.97 -5.64 11.92
N ALA A 158 10.44 -6.79 12.41
CA ALA A 158 10.78 -7.93 11.57
C ALA A 158 10.60 -9.25 12.34
N ASN A 159 10.35 -10.32 11.62
CA ASN A 159 10.29 -11.69 12.15
C ASN A 159 10.76 -12.68 11.08
N MET A 160 11.33 -13.82 11.51
CA MET A 160 11.89 -14.85 10.63
C MET A 160 12.99 -14.29 9.71
N MET A 161 13.83 -13.43 10.24
CA MET A 161 14.95 -12.87 9.47
C MET A 161 16.15 -13.82 9.46
N LEU A 162 17.07 -13.60 8.51
CA LEU A 162 18.30 -14.39 8.45
C LEU A 162 19.16 -14.24 9.73
N ASN A 163 19.07 -13.07 10.39
CA ASN A 163 19.80 -12.74 11.62
C ASN A 163 19.23 -11.50 12.30
N ASP A 164 19.72 -11.21 13.51
CA ASP A 164 19.22 -10.10 14.36
C ASP A 164 19.69 -8.70 13.93
N LYS A 165 20.43 -8.57 12.81
CA LYS A 165 20.93 -7.27 12.33
C LYS A 165 19.88 -6.50 11.54
N VAL A 166 18.76 -7.12 11.14
CA VAL A 166 17.77 -6.53 10.26
C VAL A 166 17.10 -5.30 10.92
N VAL A 167 16.54 -5.45 12.12
CA VAL A 167 15.88 -4.33 12.83
C VAL A 167 16.85 -3.18 13.13
N PRO A 168 18.08 -3.41 13.63
CA PRO A 168 19.08 -2.34 13.80
C PRO A 168 19.45 -1.64 12.49
N ALA A 169 19.61 -2.37 11.39
CA ALA A 169 19.93 -1.79 10.09
C ALA A 169 18.79 -0.91 9.55
N MET A 170 17.53 -1.36 9.67
CA MET A 170 16.35 -0.59 9.31
C MET A 170 16.24 0.70 10.11
N LYS A 171 16.40 0.62 11.44
CA LYS A 171 16.42 1.79 12.34
C LYS A 171 17.46 2.81 11.87
N LYS A 172 18.71 2.37 11.72
CA LYS A 172 19.81 3.24 11.32
C LYS A 172 19.54 3.91 9.97
N ALA A 173 19.08 3.14 8.98
CA ALA A 173 18.78 3.67 7.66
C ALA A 173 17.66 4.72 7.69
N PHE A 174 16.63 4.52 8.50
CA PHE A 174 15.58 5.52 8.64
C PHE A 174 16.09 6.82 9.28
N GLN A 175 16.93 6.73 10.29
CA GLN A 175 17.51 7.89 10.98
C GLN A 175 18.50 8.65 10.10
N ASP A 176 19.39 7.94 9.41
CA ASP A 176 20.46 8.56 8.58
C ASP A 176 19.94 9.27 7.31
N ASN A 177 18.72 8.94 6.87
CA ASN A 177 18.16 9.47 5.63
C ASN A 177 17.00 10.46 5.88
N SER A 178 17.04 11.20 6.98
CA SER A 178 15.98 12.13 7.39
C SER A 178 15.70 13.27 6.40
N SER A 179 16.64 13.61 5.52
CA SER A 179 16.49 14.64 4.50
C SER A 179 15.74 14.17 3.24
N LEU A 180 15.54 12.88 3.07
CA LEU A 180 14.80 12.32 1.93
C LEU A 180 13.29 12.44 2.13
N PRO A 181 12.49 12.61 1.06
CA PRO A 181 11.05 12.43 1.13
C PRO A 181 10.69 11.06 1.70
N LEU A 182 9.55 10.94 2.40
CA LEU A 182 9.20 9.77 3.20
C LEU A 182 9.23 8.46 2.41
N ALA A 183 8.70 8.44 1.19
CA ALA A 183 8.68 7.25 0.35
C ALA A 183 10.10 6.76 -0.01
N GLU A 184 10.98 7.69 -0.41
CA GLU A 184 12.37 7.41 -0.76
C GLU A 184 13.18 6.96 0.48
N ARG A 185 12.87 7.54 1.64
CA ARG A 185 13.45 7.15 2.93
C ARG A 185 13.11 5.70 3.29
N ILE A 186 11.86 5.27 3.06
CA ILE A 186 11.43 3.88 3.27
C ILE A 186 12.16 2.92 2.31
N ILE A 187 12.38 3.30 1.05
CA ILE A 187 13.19 2.48 0.14
C ILE A 187 14.60 2.26 0.71
N LYS A 188 15.22 3.27 1.34
CA LYS A 188 16.52 3.10 2.03
C LYS A 188 16.46 2.13 3.19
N VAL A 189 15.36 2.10 3.93
CA VAL A 189 15.12 1.12 5.00
C VAL A 189 15.07 -0.30 4.44
N PHE A 190 14.36 -0.51 3.33
CA PHE A 190 14.31 -1.81 2.65
C PHE A 190 15.67 -2.25 2.12
N GLU A 191 16.40 -1.35 1.46
CA GLU A 191 17.76 -1.61 0.97
C GLU A 191 18.70 -2.03 2.13
N ALA A 192 18.57 -1.39 3.29
CA ALA A 192 19.37 -1.70 4.47
C ALA A 192 19.00 -3.07 5.08
N ALA A 193 17.72 -3.41 5.18
CA ALA A 193 17.27 -4.72 5.64
C ALA A 193 17.87 -5.85 4.77
N GLU A 194 17.79 -5.71 3.45
CA GLU A 194 18.32 -6.67 2.49
C GLU A 194 19.85 -6.77 2.53
N SER A 195 20.56 -5.68 2.78
CA SER A 195 22.03 -5.65 2.84
C SER A 195 22.61 -6.50 3.97
N VAL A 196 21.82 -6.79 5.00
CA VAL A 196 22.23 -7.63 6.15
C VAL A 196 21.56 -9.00 6.17
N GLY A 197 20.82 -9.35 5.10
CA GLY A 197 20.28 -10.69 4.89
C GLY A 197 18.77 -10.76 4.72
N GLY A 198 17.98 -9.81 5.25
CA GLY A 198 16.53 -9.77 5.07
C GLY A 198 15.81 -11.02 5.58
N ASP A 199 14.73 -11.40 4.90
CA ASP A 199 13.95 -12.60 5.17
C ASP A 199 14.76 -13.86 4.87
N ILE A 200 14.84 -14.81 5.82
CA ILE A 200 15.65 -16.02 5.66
C ILE A 200 15.23 -16.89 4.46
N ARG A 201 13.99 -16.79 4.03
CA ARG A 201 13.45 -17.52 2.87
C ARG A 201 13.79 -16.86 1.53
N GLY A 202 14.18 -15.57 1.55
CA GLY A 202 14.45 -14.77 0.37
C GLY A 202 13.41 -13.67 0.15
N LYS A 203 13.14 -13.34 -1.13
CA LYS A 203 12.36 -12.17 -1.55
C LYS A 203 11.26 -12.60 -2.50
N GLN A 204 10.06 -12.00 -2.38
CA GLN A 204 8.99 -12.26 -3.33
C GLN A 204 8.13 -11.03 -3.60
N SER A 205 7.67 -10.32 -2.57
CA SER A 205 6.77 -9.19 -2.75
C SER A 205 7.13 -8.01 -1.85
N ALA A 206 6.65 -6.81 -2.21
CA ALA A 206 6.80 -5.60 -1.41
C ALA A 206 5.64 -4.65 -1.63
N ALA A 207 5.36 -3.79 -0.64
CA ALA A 207 4.40 -2.71 -0.79
C ALA A 207 4.86 -1.45 -0.07
N LEU A 208 4.40 -0.30 -0.56
CA LEU A 208 4.61 1.01 0.01
C LEU A 208 3.33 1.83 -0.14
N ILE A 209 2.72 2.20 0.98
CA ILE A 209 1.58 3.10 1.04
C ILE A 209 2.04 4.39 1.72
N VAL A 210 1.70 5.54 1.13
CA VAL A 210 1.84 6.87 1.76
C VAL A 210 0.47 7.54 1.77
N VAL A 211 0.08 8.04 2.93
CA VAL A 211 -1.18 8.75 3.14
C VAL A 211 -0.91 10.19 3.58
N GLY A 212 -1.86 11.09 3.32
CA GLY A 212 -1.74 12.50 3.65
C GLY A 212 -1.86 12.80 5.15
N ALA A 213 -1.39 13.98 5.54
CA ALA A 213 -1.51 14.52 6.90
C ALA A 213 -2.96 14.86 7.27
N GLU A 214 -3.74 15.32 6.29
CA GLU A 214 -5.10 15.80 6.49
C GLU A 214 -6.13 14.77 6.03
N LYS A 215 -7.28 14.74 6.71
CA LYS A 215 -8.43 13.94 6.27
C LYS A 215 -8.95 14.46 4.92
N THR A 216 -9.33 13.55 4.05
CA THR A 216 -10.05 13.86 2.82
C THR A 216 -11.44 13.24 2.84
N SER A 217 -12.42 13.93 2.23
CA SER A 217 -13.74 13.37 1.95
C SER A 217 -13.74 12.47 0.71
N ASN A 218 -12.68 12.53 -0.08
CA ASN A 218 -12.52 11.83 -1.34
C ASN A 218 -11.71 10.54 -1.13
N VAL A 219 -12.37 9.41 -1.02
CA VAL A 219 -11.72 8.10 -0.74
C VAL A 219 -10.57 7.79 -1.71
N TRP A 220 -10.66 8.26 -2.97
CA TRP A 220 -9.61 8.07 -3.97
C TRP A 220 -8.35 8.93 -3.74
N GLU A 221 -8.39 9.91 -2.83
CA GLU A 221 -7.27 10.77 -2.45
C GLU A 221 -6.59 10.33 -1.14
N ASP A 222 -7.15 9.33 -0.45
CA ASP A 222 -6.63 8.82 0.82
C ASP A 222 -5.17 8.36 0.70
N LYS A 223 -4.82 7.76 -0.43
CA LYS A 223 -3.48 7.26 -0.66
C LYS A 223 -2.77 8.10 -1.72
N LYS A 224 -1.78 8.87 -1.29
CA LYS A 224 -0.89 9.60 -2.20
C LYS A 224 -0.01 8.64 -3.01
N ILE A 225 0.43 7.55 -2.38
CA ILE A 225 1.19 6.46 -3.00
C ILE A 225 0.58 5.14 -2.54
N ASP A 226 0.28 4.24 -3.49
CA ASP A 226 -0.07 2.84 -3.23
C ASP A 226 0.64 1.98 -4.28
N LEU A 227 1.87 1.57 -3.97
CA LEU A 227 2.71 0.77 -4.85
C LEU A 227 2.83 -0.65 -4.31
N ARG A 228 2.64 -1.64 -5.19
CA ARG A 228 2.71 -3.05 -4.86
C ARG A 228 3.50 -3.82 -5.91
N VAL A 229 4.31 -4.73 -5.43
CA VAL A 229 5.01 -5.74 -6.21
C VAL A 229 4.57 -7.08 -5.64
N ASP A 230 3.69 -7.75 -6.35
CA ASP A 230 3.01 -8.94 -5.83
C ASP A 230 3.88 -10.21 -5.93
N ASP A 231 4.71 -10.31 -6.97
CA ASP A 231 5.63 -11.42 -7.20
C ASP A 231 6.81 -10.98 -8.07
N ASN A 232 8.01 -10.97 -7.49
CA ASN A 232 9.25 -10.60 -8.18
C ASN A 232 10.47 -11.12 -7.41
N SER A 233 11.48 -11.62 -8.08
CA SER A 233 12.73 -12.07 -7.47
C SER A 233 13.55 -10.93 -6.83
N ASN A 234 13.28 -9.67 -7.18
CA ASN A 234 13.89 -8.49 -6.58
C ASN A 234 12.85 -7.38 -6.35
N PRO A 235 11.90 -7.58 -5.41
CA PRO A 235 10.77 -6.68 -5.21
C PRO A 235 11.19 -5.27 -4.76
N ILE A 236 12.32 -5.14 -4.04
CA ILE A 236 12.81 -3.82 -3.60
C ILE A 236 13.33 -3.00 -4.78
N LYS A 237 14.07 -3.62 -5.71
CA LYS A 237 14.49 -2.94 -6.93
C LYS A 237 13.29 -2.50 -7.76
N GLU A 238 12.27 -3.36 -7.84
CA GLU A 238 11.07 -3.08 -8.63
C GLU A 238 10.21 -1.98 -7.98
N ILE A 239 9.96 -2.01 -6.67
CA ILE A 239 9.18 -0.96 -6.01
C ILE A 239 9.88 0.39 -6.08
N LYS A 240 11.24 0.42 -6.02
CA LYS A 240 12.04 1.62 -6.24
C LYS A 240 11.86 2.16 -7.67
N ARG A 241 11.83 1.29 -8.68
CA ARG A 241 11.53 1.65 -10.06
C ARG A 241 10.11 2.21 -10.20
N LEU A 242 9.12 1.55 -9.59
CA LEU A 242 7.73 2.01 -9.59
C LEU A 242 7.57 3.38 -8.91
N LEU A 243 8.28 3.62 -7.80
CA LEU A 243 8.27 4.94 -7.14
C LEU A 243 8.81 6.03 -8.09
N LYS A 244 9.89 5.75 -8.82
CA LYS A 244 10.42 6.69 -9.81
C LYS A 244 9.41 6.97 -10.94
N VAL A 245 8.72 5.94 -11.41
CA VAL A 245 7.62 6.08 -12.38
C VAL A 245 6.49 6.92 -11.81
N HIS A 246 6.05 6.63 -10.59
CA HIS A 246 5.02 7.40 -9.89
C HIS A 246 5.40 8.90 -9.83
N ARG A 247 6.63 9.24 -9.45
CA ARG A 247 7.13 10.62 -9.45
C ARG A 247 7.07 11.27 -10.83
N ALA A 248 7.37 10.52 -11.88
CA ALA A 248 7.25 11.04 -13.25
C ALA A 248 5.79 11.39 -13.60
N TYR A 249 4.82 10.52 -13.22
CA TYR A 249 3.40 10.82 -13.43
C TYR A 249 2.87 11.96 -12.54
N GLU A 250 3.39 12.15 -11.33
CA GLU A 250 3.08 13.36 -10.54
C GLU A 250 3.51 14.63 -11.27
N HIS A 251 4.67 14.62 -11.94
CA HIS A 251 5.10 15.75 -12.78
C HIS A 251 4.21 15.91 -14.02
N MET A 252 3.77 14.82 -14.66
CA MET A 252 2.81 14.88 -15.77
C MET A 252 1.51 15.57 -15.34
N ASN A 253 0.92 15.11 -14.23
CA ASN A 253 -0.33 15.67 -13.70
C ASN A 253 -0.18 17.17 -13.36
N ARG A 254 0.95 17.59 -12.78
CA ARG A 254 1.23 19.02 -12.56
C ARG A 254 1.39 19.80 -13.85
N GLY A 255 1.92 19.18 -14.88
CA GLY A 255 1.99 19.75 -16.23
C GLY A 255 0.60 19.95 -16.83
N ASP A 256 -0.29 18.97 -16.71
CA ASP A 256 -1.66 19.03 -17.20
C ASP A 256 -2.44 20.14 -16.48
N LEU A 257 -2.35 20.22 -15.15
CA LEU A 257 -2.96 21.31 -14.36
C LEU A 257 -2.43 22.69 -14.77
N ALA A 258 -1.13 22.82 -15.03
CA ALA A 258 -0.54 24.06 -15.51
C ALA A 258 -1.08 24.49 -16.90
N ILE A 259 -1.41 23.52 -17.78
CA ILE A 259 -2.10 23.80 -19.05
C ILE A 259 -3.48 24.39 -18.79
N GLU A 260 -4.27 23.82 -17.87
CA GLU A 260 -5.59 24.32 -17.50
C GLU A 260 -5.53 25.74 -16.90
N GLU A 261 -4.46 26.02 -16.14
CA GLU A 261 -4.16 27.36 -15.57
C GLU A 261 -3.60 28.36 -16.61
N ASN A 262 -3.38 27.93 -17.87
CA ASN A 262 -2.69 28.68 -18.93
C ASN A 262 -1.24 29.06 -18.59
N ASP A 263 -0.59 28.34 -17.68
CA ASP A 263 0.84 28.50 -17.33
C ASP A 263 1.72 27.53 -18.15
N MET A 264 2.00 27.95 -19.38
CA MET A 264 2.73 27.12 -20.33
C MET A 264 4.20 26.87 -19.93
N ASP A 265 4.83 27.83 -19.27
CA ASP A 265 6.23 27.68 -18.85
C ASP A 265 6.35 26.66 -17.70
N LYS A 266 5.44 26.69 -16.74
CA LYS A 266 5.30 25.70 -15.68
C LYS A 266 5.01 24.29 -16.29
N ALA A 267 4.07 24.20 -17.25
CA ALA A 267 3.73 22.96 -17.93
C ALA A 267 4.96 22.32 -18.62
N LEU A 268 5.72 23.10 -19.40
CA LEU A 268 6.93 22.63 -20.07
C LEU A 268 8.03 22.21 -19.10
N SER A 269 8.16 22.91 -17.97
CA SER A 269 9.09 22.55 -16.88
C SER A 269 8.72 21.20 -16.27
N GLU A 270 7.44 21.03 -15.91
CA GLU A 270 6.96 19.80 -15.28
C GLU A 270 7.05 18.59 -16.24
N TYR A 271 6.61 18.71 -17.49
CA TYR A 271 6.80 17.65 -18.50
C TYR A 271 8.29 17.33 -18.75
N GLY A 272 9.16 18.34 -18.66
CA GLY A 272 10.60 18.13 -18.76
C GLY A 272 11.14 17.26 -17.63
N LYS A 273 10.72 17.51 -16.38
CA LYS A 273 11.08 16.72 -15.20
C LYS A 273 10.55 15.27 -15.32
N ALA A 274 9.31 15.10 -15.76
CA ALA A 274 8.72 13.78 -16.02
C ALA A 274 9.57 12.97 -17.01
N GLN A 275 9.96 13.58 -18.14
CA GLN A 275 10.78 12.96 -19.15
C GLN A 275 12.18 12.55 -18.63
N VAL A 276 12.78 13.33 -17.74
CA VAL A 276 14.07 12.99 -17.11
C VAL A 276 13.94 11.81 -16.16
N LEU A 277 12.83 11.74 -15.43
CA LEU A 277 12.57 10.63 -14.50
C LEU A 277 12.23 9.33 -15.22
N PHE A 278 11.54 9.39 -16.35
CA PHE A 278 11.10 8.20 -17.07
C PHE A 278 11.30 8.36 -18.60
N PRO A 279 12.56 8.42 -19.06
CA PRO A 279 12.89 8.73 -20.46
C PRO A 279 12.46 7.65 -21.45
N GLU A 280 12.29 6.40 -20.99
CA GLU A 280 11.83 5.27 -21.82
C GLU A 280 10.33 5.35 -22.12
N ASN A 281 9.57 6.15 -21.38
CA ASN A 281 8.15 6.33 -21.64
C ASN A 281 7.93 7.42 -22.68
N HIS A 282 7.49 7.01 -23.86
CA HIS A 282 7.21 7.93 -24.97
C HIS A 282 6.06 8.89 -24.69
N GLU A 283 5.15 8.55 -23.80
CA GLU A 283 4.05 9.41 -23.36
C GLU A 283 4.55 10.73 -22.77
N MET A 284 5.58 10.67 -21.89
CA MET A 284 6.19 11.87 -21.30
C MET A 284 6.70 12.84 -22.36
N SER A 285 7.36 12.30 -23.40
CA SER A 285 7.86 13.06 -24.55
C SER A 285 6.72 13.57 -25.44
N PHE A 286 5.69 12.76 -25.67
CA PHE A 286 4.57 13.09 -26.53
C PHE A 286 3.81 14.32 -26.02
N TRP A 287 3.35 14.29 -24.76
CA TRP A 287 2.60 15.41 -24.19
C TRP A 287 3.42 16.69 -24.08
N LYS A 288 4.73 16.58 -23.78
CA LYS A 288 5.64 17.73 -23.89
C LYS A 288 5.65 18.33 -25.29
N ALA A 289 5.67 17.50 -26.33
CA ALA A 289 5.64 18.00 -27.71
C ALA A 289 4.30 18.64 -28.06
N ILE A 290 3.17 18.12 -27.55
CA ILE A 290 1.85 18.75 -27.71
C ILE A 290 1.82 20.13 -27.03
N ALA A 291 2.34 20.25 -25.81
CA ALA A 291 2.46 21.53 -25.14
C ALA A 291 3.32 22.54 -25.91
N LEU A 292 4.42 22.09 -26.48
CA LEU A 292 5.26 22.93 -27.37
C LEU A 292 4.50 23.39 -28.62
N LEU A 293 3.69 22.53 -29.25
CA LEU A 293 2.87 22.89 -30.40
C LEU A 293 1.81 23.94 -30.02
N ASN A 294 1.12 23.75 -28.90
CA ASN A 294 0.14 24.68 -28.37
C ASN A 294 0.74 26.07 -28.04
N ASN A 295 2.03 26.09 -27.69
CA ASN A 295 2.79 27.32 -27.42
C ASN A 295 3.51 27.87 -28.69
N GLY A 296 3.17 27.42 -29.88
CA GLY A 296 3.76 27.88 -31.14
C GLY A 296 5.21 27.43 -31.38
N LYS A 297 5.83 26.65 -30.46
CA LYS A 297 7.24 26.19 -30.55
C LYS A 297 7.36 24.96 -31.46
N LYS A 298 6.89 25.06 -32.71
CA LYS A 298 6.80 23.94 -33.67
C LYS A 298 8.16 23.27 -33.94
N GLU A 299 9.22 24.07 -34.09
CA GLU A 299 10.55 23.54 -34.41
C GLU A 299 11.13 22.71 -33.24
N ALA A 300 10.84 23.08 -32.00
CA ALA A 300 11.24 22.31 -30.82
C ALA A 300 10.44 21.00 -30.68
N ALA A 301 9.17 20.95 -31.12
CA ALA A 301 8.34 19.76 -31.08
C ALA A 301 8.73 18.71 -32.13
N LYS A 302 9.21 19.10 -33.31
CA LYS A 302 9.56 18.20 -34.42
C LYS A 302 10.48 17.04 -34.06
N PRO A 303 11.67 17.26 -33.47
CA PRO A 303 12.58 16.15 -33.17
C PRO A 303 11.99 15.19 -32.12
N ILE A 304 11.18 15.70 -31.19
CA ILE A 304 10.51 14.89 -30.16
C ILE A 304 9.49 13.97 -30.83
N LEU A 305 8.60 14.51 -31.65
CA LEU A 305 7.56 13.74 -32.35
C LEU A 305 8.14 12.74 -33.36
N LYS A 306 9.21 13.11 -34.10
CA LYS A 306 9.94 12.16 -34.96
C LYS A 306 10.39 10.93 -34.17
N ARG A 307 11.03 11.13 -33.03
CA ARG A 307 11.48 10.02 -32.19
C ARG A 307 10.29 9.19 -31.67
N VAL A 308 9.28 9.82 -31.12
CA VAL A 308 8.10 9.16 -30.56
C VAL A 308 7.36 8.34 -31.62
N PHE A 309 7.19 8.86 -32.83
CA PHE A 309 6.50 8.16 -33.91
C PHE A 309 7.33 7.01 -34.50
N LYS A 310 8.66 7.14 -34.49
CA LYS A 310 9.56 6.06 -34.90
C LYS A 310 9.45 4.86 -33.97
N GLU A 311 9.38 5.10 -32.67
CA GLU A 311 9.29 4.04 -31.66
C GLU A 311 7.89 3.38 -31.63
N ASN A 312 6.82 4.17 -31.80
CA ASN A 312 5.46 3.65 -31.86
C ASN A 312 4.57 4.55 -32.74
N ASN A 313 4.24 4.07 -33.92
CA ASN A 313 3.41 4.78 -34.90
C ASN A 313 1.97 5.05 -34.40
N ASN A 314 1.49 4.42 -33.35
CA ASN A 314 0.18 4.72 -32.79
C ASN A 314 0.10 6.14 -32.22
N TRP A 315 1.22 6.72 -31.75
CA TRP A 315 1.28 8.13 -31.37
C TRP A 315 0.97 9.08 -32.52
N LYS A 316 1.39 8.72 -33.74
CA LYS A 316 1.02 9.46 -34.96
C LYS A 316 -0.48 9.37 -35.28
N LYS A 317 -1.11 8.23 -34.98
CA LYS A 317 -2.58 8.11 -35.11
C LYS A 317 -3.30 8.91 -34.01
N LEU A 318 -2.74 8.93 -32.80
CA LEU A 318 -3.32 9.65 -31.66
C LEU A 318 -3.35 11.16 -31.92
N ILE A 319 -2.25 11.77 -32.40
CA ILE A 319 -2.20 13.23 -32.60
C ILE A 319 -3.29 13.74 -33.55
N TYR A 320 -3.70 12.94 -34.55
CA TYR A 320 -4.82 13.29 -35.45
C TYR A 320 -6.20 13.33 -34.75
N ARG A 321 -6.32 12.74 -33.57
CA ARG A 321 -7.57 12.74 -32.78
C ARG A 321 -7.67 13.92 -31.83
N LEU A 322 -6.55 14.55 -31.48
CA LEU A 322 -6.47 15.62 -30.46
C LEU A 322 -7.22 16.92 -30.85
N PRO A 323 -7.30 17.35 -32.15
CA PRO A 323 -8.08 18.55 -32.47
C PRO A 323 -9.55 18.44 -32.09
N LYS A 324 -10.15 17.25 -32.22
CA LYS A 324 -11.56 17.03 -31.87
C LYS A 324 -11.80 17.13 -30.34
N SER A 325 -10.82 16.76 -29.53
CA SER A 325 -10.88 16.83 -28.06
C SER A 325 -10.42 18.18 -27.49
N GLY A 326 -9.98 19.12 -28.35
CA GLY A 326 -9.46 20.41 -27.88
C GLY A 326 -8.08 20.37 -27.24
N LEU A 327 -7.42 19.19 -27.20
CA LEU A 327 -6.10 19.02 -26.58
C LEU A 327 -4.93 19.58 -27.43
N ILE A 328 -5.19 19.93 -28.70
CA ILE A 328 -4.27 20.66 -29.55
C ILE A 328 -5.00 21.84 -30.23
N SER A 329 -4.39 23.01 -30.18
CA SER A 329 -4.97 24.24 -30.73
C SER A 329 -4.90 24.34 -32.25
N MET A 330 -4.03 23.54 -32.89
CA MET A 330 -3.85 23.51 -34.34
C MET A 330 -5.09 22.95 -35.05
N LYS A 331 -5.56 23.66 -36.08
CA LYS A 331 -6.60 23.15 -36.98
C LYS A 331 -6.10 21.95 -37.77
N LYS A 332 -7.02 21.07 -38.21
CA LYS A 332 -6.67 19.83 -38.89
C LYS A 332 -5.75 20.07 -40.10
N ASN A 333 -6.05 21.04 -40.97
CA ASN A 333 -5.24 21.33 -42.15
C ASN A 333 -3.82 21.81 -41.81
N GLU A 334 -3.67 22.57 -40.73
CA GLU A 334 -2.37 23.03 -40.23
C GLU A 334 -1.57 21.87 -39.65
N LEU A 335 -2.23 20.98 -38.89
CA LEU A 335 -1.63 19.77 -38.33
C LEU A 335 -1.18 18.83 -39.46
N ASP A 336 -2.01 18.61 -40.49
CA ASP A 336 -1.68 17.82 -41.66
C ASP A 336 -0.41 18.34 -42.37
N SER A 337 -0.34 19.68 -42.58
CA SER A 337 0.83 20.32 -43.18
C SER A 337 2.09 20.14 -42.29
N PHE A 338 1.95 20.34 -40.98
CA PHE A 338 3.05 20.16 -40.03
C PHE A 338 3.57 18.71 -40.03
N LEU A 339 2.67 17.71 -39.99
CA LEU A 339 3.03 16.29 -39.91
C LEU A 339 3.60 15.72 -41.22
N LYS A 340 3.28 16.34 -42.37
CA LYS A 340 3.91 16.00 -43.67
C LYS A 340 5.38 16.42 -43.71
N ASN A 341 5.76 17.41 -42.94
CA ASN A 341 7.13 17.97 -42.86
C ASN A 341 7.96 17.40 -41.70
N LEU A 342 7.45 16.37 -41.03
CA LEU A 342 8.18 15.55 -40.06
C LEU A 342 8.93 14.40 -40.72
#